data_6fa991c598a178018bdea72901be5eae
#
_entry.id   6fa991c598a178018bdea72901be5eae
#
_cell.length_a   1.000
_cell.length_b   1.000
_cell.length_c   1.000
_cell.angle_alpha   90.00
_cell.angle_beta   90.00
_cell.angle_gamma   90.00
#
_symmetry.space_group_name_H-M   'P 1'
#
loop_
_entity.id
_entity.type
_entity.pdbx_description
1 polymer ?
#
loop_
_entity_poly.entity_id
_entity_poly.type
_entity_poly.pdbx_seq_one_letter_code
_entity_poly.pdbx_strand_id
1 'polypeptide(L)'
;GKKIINEDGSICYDETDDSFEAEVKDDCLIIIYRLLFILFAESRPELKILPIDDEVYKRGYSLEALRDLEQVRLISEETRNGYFFDDSIHHLFSVLSKGFNNADGLAYNKSFMVRPIDSPMFNDNRLKQLKDVRIRNVKWQEIIKALSLSRSKKYCGRISYANLGVNQLGSVYESLLAYRGFYAEEDYIEVCKAGAPEDGTYLVPYTRMGAFDIKEVICDEETGEPIKLPRGTFVYRLNGRDRQKSASYYTPEVLTRSTIKYTIKAIVDEVRDGKKKPAELLDLKILEPAVGAAAFLNE
;
A
#
# COMPACT_ATOMS: atom_id res chain seq x y z
N GLY A 1 -5.77 6.89 -18.36
CA GLY A 1 -6.33 8.23 -18.27
C GLY A 1 -6.29 8.99 -19.58
N LYS A 2 -7.30 9.79 -19.83
CA LYS A 2 -7.24 10.67 -21.00
C LYS A 2 -6.12 11.70 -20.79
N LYS A 3 -5.14 11.68 -21.67
CA LYS A 3 -3.99 12.60 -21.63
C LYS A 3 -4.49 14.04 -21.82
N ILE A 4 -4.17 14.91 -20.88
CA ILE A 4 -4.38 16.35 -20.98
C ILE A 4 -3.00 17.00 -21.04
N ILE A 5 -2.76 17.84 -22.04
CA ILE A 5 -1.54 18.64 -22.14
C ILE A 5 -1.89 20.03 -21.63
N ASN A 6 -1.23 20.46 -20.55
CA ASN A 6 -1.40 21.79 -19.99
C ASN A 6 -0.74 22.85 -20.90
N GLU A 7 -1.07 24.14 -20.70
CA GLU A 7 -0.50 25.25 -21.46
C GLU A 7 1.04 25.36 -21.34
N ASP A 8 1.61 24.91 -20.22
CA ASP A 8 3.05 24.83 -19.99
C ASP A 8 3.71 23.60 -20.64
N GLY A 9 2.93 22.78 -21.38
CA GLY A 9 3.39 21.57 -22.02
C GLY A 9 3.53 20.36 -21.07
N SER A 10 3.23 20.50 -19.80
CA SER A 10 3.18 19.37 -18.86
C SER A 10 1.97 18.47 -19.16
N ILE A 11 2.18 17.16 -18.96
CA ILE A 11 1.15 16.16 -19.20
C ILE A 11 0.47 15.85 -17.86
N CYS A 12 -0.85 15.97 -17.82
CA CYS A 12 -1.68 15.45 -16.74
C CYS A 12 -2.75 14.51 -17.31
N TYR A 13 -3.41 13.78 -16.44
CA TYR A 13 -4.45 12.80 -16.83
C TYR A 13 -5.75 13.13 -16.12
N ASP A 14 -6.87 12.90 -16.83
CA ASP A 14 -8.21 13.12 -16.30
C ASP A 14 -8.49 12.19 -15.11
N GLU A 15 -9.02 12.74 -14.02
CA GLU A 15 -9.35 11.99 -12.80
C GLU A 15 -10.60 11.12 -12.96
N THR A 16 -11.40 11.38 -14.00
CA THR A 16 -12.68 10.67 -14.26
C THR A 16 -12.54 9.47 -15.18
N ASP A 17 -11.30 8.98 -15.33
CA ASP A 17 -11.01 7.96 -16.33
C ASP A 17 -11.31 6.54 -15.83
N ASP A 18 -12.32 5.94 -16.42
CA ASP A 18 -12.69 4.52 -16.29
C ASP A 18 -11.90 3.63 -17.28
N SER A 19 -10.67 4.00 -17.62
CA SER A 19 -9.85 3.19 -18.53
C SER A 19 -9.43 1.88 -17.87
N PHE A 20 -9.13 0.90 -18.72
CA PHE A 20 -8.57 -0.39 -18.27
C PHE A 20 -7.34 -0.21 -17.37
N GLU A 21 -6.46 0.73 -17.71
CA GLU A 21 -5.25 1.04 -16.95
C GLU A 21 -5.55 1.58 -15.55
N ALA A 22 -6.56 2.43 -15.43
CA ALA A 22 -6.98 2.95 -14.12
C ALA A 22 -7.57 1.83 -13.26
N GLU A 23 -8.40 0.97 -13.82
CA GLU A 23 -8.95 -0.19 -13.10
C GLU A 23 -7.88 -1.18 -12.67
N VAL A 24 -6.92 -1.52 -13.54
CA VAL A 24 -5.78 -2.38 -13.19
C VAL A 24 -4.93 -1.75 -12.07
N LYS A 25 -4.69 -0.44 -12.14
CA LYS A 25 -3.97 0.28 -11.07
C LYS A 25 -4.70 0.16 -9.74
N ASP A 26 -6.01 0.38 -9.73
CA ASP A 26 -6.82 0.32 -8.50
C ASP A 26 -6.84 -1.10 -7.93
N ASP A 27 -6.95 -2.12 -8.75
CA ASP A 27 -6.85 -3.52 -8.34
C ASP A 27 -5.46 -3.85 -7.76
N CYS A 28 -4.38 -3.39 -8.39
CA CYS A 28 -3.02 -3.54 -7.87
C CYS A 28 -2.88 -2.86 -6.50
N LEU A 29 -3.43 -1.67 -6.32
CA LEU A 29 -3.42 -0.97 -5.04
C LEU A 29 -4.16 -1.75 -3.96
N ILE A 30 -5.33 -2.30 -4.27
CA ILE A 30 -6.08 -3.15 -3.32
C ILE A 30 -5.22 -4.34 -2.89
N ILE A 31 -4.57 -5.03 -3.83
CA ILE A 31 -3.69 -6.18 -3.53
C ILE A 31 -2.51 -5.75 -2.64
N ILE A 32 -1.83 -4.64 -2.98
CA ILE A 32 -0.71 -4.11 -2.18
C ILE A 32 -1.17 -3.78 -0.76
N TYR A 33 -2.35 -3.17 -0.59
CA TYR A 33 -2.86 -2.85 0.74
C TYR A 33 -3.21 -4.08 1.56
N ARG A 34 -3.78 -5.11 0.93
CA ARG A 34 -4.00 -6.41 1.59
C ARG A 34 -2.69 -6.97 2.13
N LEU A 35 -1.64 -6.96 1.31
CA LEU A 35 -0.31 -7.46 1.70
C LEU A 35 0.30 -6.62 2.83
N LEU A 36 0.27 -5.29 2.72
CA LEU A 36 0.79 -4.39 3.75
C LEU A 36 0.04 -4.54 5.07
N PHE A 37 -1.29 -4.67 5.01
CA PHE A 37 -2.11 -4.91 6.20
C PHE A 37 -1.75 -6.23 6.88
N ILE A 38 -1.56 -7.30 6.11
CA ILE A 38 -1.20 -8.61 6.64
C ILE A 38 0.19 -8.54 7.29
N LEU A 39 1.19 -7.97 6.61
CA LEU A 39 2.54 -7.78 7.16
C LEU A 39 2.52 -6.96 8.45
N PHE A 40 1.70 -5.93 8.49
CA PHE A 40 1.47 -5.15 9.71
C PHE A 40 0.83 -5.98 10.82
N ALA A 41 -0.24 -6.71 10.52
CA ALA A 41 -0.96 -7.51 11.50
C ALA A 41 -0.12 -8.69 12.02
N GLU A 42 0.66 -9.35 11.14
CA GLU A 42 1.57 -10.44 11.53
C GLU A 42 2.74 -9.96 12.39
N SER A 43 3.17 -8.71 12.22
CA SER A 43 4.25 -8.13 13.02
C SER A 43 3.77 -7.59 14.39
N ARG A 44 2.47 -7.64 14.66
CA ARG A 44 1.83 -7.08 15.86
C ARG A 44 0.93 -8.09 16.59
N PRO A 45 1.53 -9.06 17.31
CA PRO A 45 0.79 -10.09 18.05
C PRO A 45 -0.20 -9.52 19.05
N GLU A 46 0.11 -8.37 19.62
CA GLU A 46 -0.72 -7.68 20.60
C GLU A 46 -2.12 -7.28 20.06
N LEU A 47 -2.26 -7.09 18.75
CA LEU A 47 -3.54 -6.77 18.11
C LEU A 47 -4.48 -7.98 18.03
N LYS A 48 -3.96 -9.21 18.16
CA LYS A 48 -4.74 -10.47 18.10
C LYS A 48 -5.64 -10.58 16.87
N ILE A 49 -5.24 -9.96 15.75
CA ILE A 49 -5.95 -10.02 14.46
C ILE A 49 -5.71 -11.38 13.81
N LEU A 50 -4.46 -11.84 13.85
CA LEU A 50 -4.00 -13.09 13.24
C LEU A 50 -3.41 -14.02 14.31
N PRO A 51 -3.59 -15.34 14.17
CA PRO A 51 -3.11 -16.33 15.15
C PRO A 51 -1.65 -16.68 14.92
N ILE A 52 -0.75 -15.70 15.01
CA ILE A 52 0.68 -15.84 14.73
C ILE A 52 1.41 -16.72 15.75
N ASP A 53 0.83 -16.96 16.91
CA ASP A 53 1.33 -17.91 17.91
C ASP A 53 1.03 -19.36 17.55
N ASP A 54 0.17 -19.61 16.56
CA ASP A 54 -0.13 -20.94 16.07
C ASP A 54 0.82 -21.37 14.97
N GLU A 55 1.50 -22.50 15.18
CA GLU A 55 2.50 -23.01 14.24
C GLU A 55 1.91 -23.43 12.87
N VAL A 56 0.64 -23.85 12.82
CA VAL A 56 -0.02 -24.20 11.56
C VAL A 56 -0.25 -22.97 10.71
N TYR A 57 -0.77 -21.89 11.34
CA TYR A 57 -0.90 -20.60 10.67
C TYR A 57 0.46 -20.09 10.22
N LYS A 58 1.40 -20.01 11.13
CA LYS A 58 2.71 -19.42 10.91
C LYS A 58 3.49 -20.07 9.77
N ARG A 59 3.45 -21.42 9.66
CA ARG A 59 4.19 -22.15 8.64
C ARG A 59 3.40 -22.38 7.35
N GLY A 60 2.07 -22.47 7.43
CA GLY A 60 1.25 -22.87 6.31
C GLY A 60 0.49 -21.74 5.63
N TYR A 61 0.23 -20.65 6.34
CA TYR A 61 -0.66 -19.58 5.85
C TYR A 61 -0.03 -18.19 5.88
N SER A 62 0.93 -17.94 6.78
CA SER A 62 1.44 -16.59 6.99
C SER A 62 2.16 -16.03 5.76
N LEU A 63 2.03 -14.73 5.56
CA LEU A 63 2.78 -14.02 4.55
C LEU A 63 4.29 -13.99 4.90
N GLU A 64 4.62 -14.04 6.19
CA GLU A 64 6.02 -14.14 6.65
C GLU A 64 6.69 -15.44 6.17
N ALA A 65 5.96 -16.58 6.13
CA ALA A 65 6.47 -17.83 5.55
C ALA A 65 6.78 -17.69 4.05
N LEU A 66 5.96 -16.91 3.32
CA LEU A 66 6.25 -16.62 1.90
C LEU A 66 7.43 -15.67 1.74
N ARG A 67 7.66 -14.74 2.70
CA ARG A 67 8.86 -13.90 2.72
C ARG A 67 10.14 -14.71 2.85
N ASP A 68 10.11 -15.83 3.54
CA ASP A 68 11.28 -16.72 3.64
C ASP A 68 11.70 -17.30 2.28
N LEU A 69 10.79 -17.34 1.32
CA LEU A 69 11.05 -17.78 -0.05
C LEU A 69 11.50 -16.66 -1.00
N GLU A 70 11.61 -15.41 -0.52
CA GLU A 70 11.92 -14.24 -1.35
C GLU A 70 13.27 -14.34 -2.08
N GLN A 71 14.25 -15.01 -1.47
CA GLN A 71 15.60 -15.17 -2.02
C GLN A 71 15.88 -16.55 -2.62
N VAL A 72 14.92 -17.47 -2.56
CA VAL A 72 15.04 -18.80 -3.13
C VAL A 72 15.12 -18.70 -4.64
N ARG A 73 16.12 -19.35 -5.25
CA ARG A 73 16.28 -19.34 -6.71
C ARG A 73 15.22 -20.22 -7.38
N LEU A 74 14.40 -19.63 -8.22
CA LEU A 74 13.47 -20.34 -9.09
C LEU A 74 14.22 -20.79 -10.36
N ILE A 75 14.71 -22.01 -10.38
CA ILE A 75 15.65 -22.50 -11.40
C ILE A 75 14.91 -23.04 -12.61
N SER A 76 13.89 -23.90 -12.41
CA SER A 76 13.16 -24.54 -13.51
C SER A 76 12.04 -23.65 -14.06
N GLU A 77 11.65 -23.90 -15.31
CA GLU A 77 10.49 -23.27 -15.93
C GLU A 77 9.21 -23.50 -15.10
N GLU A 78 9.04 -24.68 -14.55
CA GLU A 78 7.88 -25.03 -13.72
C GLU A 78 7.84 -24.20 -12.43
N THR A 79 9.00 -24.03 -11.75
CA THR A 79 9.07 -23.21 -10.53
C THR A 79 8.89 -21.74 -10.83
N ARG A 80 9.36 -21.22 -11.96
CA ARG A 80 9.22 -19.81 -12.37
C ARG A 80 7.80 -19.47 -12.80
N ASN A 81 7.20 -20.34 -13.63
CA ASN A 81 5.89 -20.12 -14.24
C ASN A 81 4.74 -20.72 -13.44
N GLY A 82 5.01 -21.47 -12.38
CA GLY A 82 4.01 -22.01 -11.46
C GLY A 82 3.26 -20.91 -10.68
N TYR A 83 2.29 -21.30 -9.88
CA TYR A 83 1.36 -20.41 -9.20
C TYR A 83 1.30 -20.63 -7.68
N PHE A 84 2.34 -21.20 -7.09
CA PHE A 84 2.39 -21.49 -5.64
C PHE A 84 2.16 -20.23 -4.78
N PHE A 85 2.84 -19.14 -5.10
CA PHE A 85 2.65 -17.89 -4.36
C PHE A 85 1.23 -17.33 -4.55
N ASP A 86 0.73 -17.39 -5.78
CA ASP A 86 -0.59 -16.92 -6.13
C ASP A 86 -1.68 -17.67 -5.35
N ASP A 87 -1.63 -19.00 -5.40
CA ASP A 87 -2.55 -19.88 -4.68
C ASP A 87 -2.48 -19.64 -3.16
N SER A 88 -1.28 -19.51 -2.60
CA SER A 88 -1.07 -19.28 -1.17
C SER A 88 -1.64 -17.93 -0.72
N ILE A 89 -1.37 -16.86 -1.47
CA ILE A 89 -1.82 -15.49 -1.15
C ILE A 89 -3.33 -15.38 -1.29
N HIS A 90 -3.93 -15.90 -2.35
CA HIS A 90 -5.38 -15.89 -2.52
C HIS A 90 -6.09 -16.74 -1.46
N HIS A 91 -5.49 -17.87 -1.08
CA HIS A 91 -6.01 -18.67 0.02
C HIS A 91 -6.00 -17.90 1.34
N LEU A 92 -4.89 -17.21 1.65
CA LEU A 92 -4.80 -16.34 2.82
C LEU A 92 -5.84 -15.21 2.78
N PHE A 93 -6.04 -14.54 1.65
CA PHE A 93 -7.08 -13.52 1.50
C PHE A 93 -8.48 -14.10 1.75
N SER A 94 -8.76 -15.30 1.23
CA SER A 94 -10.03 -15.99 1.46
C SER A 94 -10.23 -16.34 2.94
N VAL A 95 -9.20 -16.82 3.62
CA VAL A 95 -9.22 -17.10 5.07
C VAL A 95 -9.54 -15.83 5.87
N LEU A 96 -8.94 -14.70 5.49
CA LEU A 96 -9.19 -13.42 6.15
C LEU A 96 -10.59 -12.87 5.88
N SER A 97 -11.08 -13.02 4.65
CA SER A 97 -12.41 -12.56 4.25
C SER A 97 -13.55 -13.37 4.88
N LYS A 98 -13.43 -14.69 4.86
CA LYS A 98 -14.50 -15.62 5.27
C LYS A 98 -14.35 -16.12 6.69
N GLY A 99 -13.18 -15.92 7.28
CA GLY A 99 -12.79 -16.58 8.51
C GLY A 99 -12.36 -18.03 8.28
N PHE A 100 -11.77 -18.60 9.30
CA PHE A 100 -11.42 -20.01 9.36
C PHE A 100 -11.73 -20.56 10.75
N ASN A 101 -12.62 -21.54 10.79
CA ASN A 101 -12.95 -22.26 12.02
C ASN A 101 -13.06 -23.75 11.68
N ASN A 102 -12.12 -24.54 12.16
CA ASN A 102 -12.15 -26.00 11.94
C ASN A 102 -13.00 -26.68 13.02
N ALA A 103 -14.24 -26.23 13.22
CA ALA A 103 -15.19 -26.85 14.14
C ALA A 103 -15.74 -28.19 13.61
N ASP A 104 -15.58 -28.46 12.31
CA ASP A 104 -16.11 -29.67 11.66
C ASP A 104 -15.08 -30.79 11.61
N GLY A 105 -14.62 -31.22 12.76
CA GLY A 105 -14.24 -32.59 13.02
C GLY A 105 -13.07 -33.20 12.28
N LEU A 106 -11.92 -33.11 12.82
CA LEU A 106 -11.01 -34.24 13.02
C LEU A 106 -10.22 -33.97 14.30
N ALA A 107 -10.54 -34.72 15.32
CA ALA A 107 -10.18 -34.50 16.70
C ALA A 107 -8.70 -34.61 17.08
N TYR A 108 -7.78 -34.42 16.16
CA TYR A 108 -6.35 -34.60 16.40
C TYR A 108 -5.49 -33.33 16.33
N ASN A 109 -5.99 -32.21 15.81
CA ASN A 109 -5.23 -30.96 15.83
C ASN A 109 -6.08 -29.84 16.39
N LYS A 110 -5.58 -29.13 17.40
CA LYS A 110 -6.06 -27.83 17.80
C LYS A 110 -5.84 -26.88 16.62
N SER A 111 -6.82 -26.77 15.74
CA SER A 111 -6.76 -25.86 14.61
C SER A 111 -6.85 -24.43 15.07
N PHE A 112 -6.06 -23.57 14.46
CA PHE A 112 -6.17 -22.14 14.66
C PHE A 112 -7.54 -21.62 14.18
N MET A 113 -7.97 -20.52 14.76
CA MET A 113 -9.18 -19.83 14.36
C MET A 113 -8.82 -18.45 13.84
N VAL A 114 -9.33 -18.08 12.67
CA VAL A 114 -9.28 -16.73 12.15
C VAL A 114 -10.69 -16.17 12.10
N ARG A 115 -10.92 -15.05 12.75
CA ARG A 115 -12.19 -14.34 12.64
C ARG A 115 -12.26 -13.65 11.29
N PRO A 116 -13.42 -13.67 10.60
CA PRO A 116 -13.56 -12.94 9.35
C PRO A 116 -13.34 -11.44 9.58
N ILE A 117 -12.57 -10.83 8.70
CA ILE A 117 -12.40 -9.38 8.70
C ILE A 117 -13.53 -8.82 7.83
N ASP A 118 -14.54 -8.24 8.47
CA ASP A 118 -15.65 -7.57 7.77
C ASP A 118 -15.19 -6.22 7.25
N SER A 119 -14.38 -6.27 6.20
CA SER A 119 -13.84 -5.09 5.54
C SER A 119 -13.98 -5.20 4.02
N PRO A 120 -14.43 -4.12 3.36
CA PRO A 120 -14.43 -4.06 1.90
C PRO A 120 -13.07 -4.35 1.27
N MET A 121 -11.97 -4.18 2.00
CA MET A 121 -10.61 -4.44 1.53
C MET A 121 -10.44 -5.89 1.07
N PHE A 122 -10.98 -6.87 1.81
CA PHE A 122 -10.86 -8.30 1.52
C PHE A 122 -12.00 -8.85 0.66
N ASN A 123 -12.92 -8.01 0.18
CA ASN A 123 -13.96 -8.42 -0.73
C ASN A 123 -13.43 -8.50 -2.17
N ASP A 124 -13.37 -9.72 -2.73
CA ASP A 124 -12.84 -9.96 -4.08
C ASP A 124 -13.71 -9.35 -5.18
N ASN A 125 -14.99 -9.05 -4.91
CA ASN A 125 -15.85 -8.36 -5.88
C ASN A 125 -15.42 -6.91 -6.15
N ARG A 126 -14.47 -6.38 -5.38
CA ARG A 126 -13.86 -5.07 -5.65
C ARG A 126 -12.78 -5.11 -6.73
N LEU A 127 -12.20 -6.27 -6.98
CA LEU A 127 -11.24 -6.44 -8.08
C LEU A 127 -12.03 -6.56 -9.37
N LYS A 128 -11.76 -5.70 -10.32
CA LYS A 128 -12.47 -5.64 -11.61
C LYS A 128 -11.74 -6.41 -12.70
N GLN A 129 -10.43 -6.20 -12.80
CA GLN A 129 -9.59 -6.75 -13.86
C GLN A 129 -8.71 -7.91 -13.38
N LEU A 130 -8.27 -7.88 -12.12
CA LEU A 130 -7.33 -8.86 -11.58
C LEU A 130 -8.00 -9.99 -10.78
N LYS A 131 -9.34 -10.00 -10.67
CA LYS A 131 -10.07 -11.01 -9.90
C LYS A 131 -9.75 -12.44 -10.32
N ASP A 132 -9.71 -12.69 -11.63
CA ASP A 132 -9.51 -14.02 -12.22
C ASP A 132 -8.13 -14.17 -12.88
N VAL A 133 -7.24 -13.19 -12.66
CA VAL A 133 -5.89 -13.21 -13.20
C VAL A 133 -4.96 -13.93 -12.24
N ARG A 134 -4.18 -14.87 -12.79
CA ARG A 134 -3.17 -15.61 -12.03
C ARG A 134 -1.79 -15.04 -12.29
N ILE A 135 -1.06 -14.74 -11.22
CA ILE A 135 0.27 -14.15 -11.29
C ILE A 135 1.31 -15.25 -11.05
N ARG A 136 2.31 -15.35 -11.95
CA ARG A 136 3.36 -16.37 -11.87
C ARG A 136 4.29 -16.17 -10.68
N ASN A 137 4.88 -17.26 -10.20
CA ASN A 137 5.79 -17.27 -9.06
C ASN A 137 6.92 -16.25 -9.18
N VAL A 138 7.54 -16.11 -10.35
CA VAL A 138 8.63 -15.14 -10.55
C VAL A 138 8.17 -13.71 -10.27
N LYS A 139 6.94 -13.34 -10.65
CA LYS A 139 6.40 -11.99 -10.43
C LYS A 139 5.97 -11.77 -8.99
N TRP A 140 5.33 -12.76 -8.38
CA TRP A 140 5.03 -12.69 -6.94
C TRP A 140 6.30 -12.59 -6.11
N GLN A 141 7.35 -13.31 -6.44
CA GLN A 141 8.63 -13.22 -5.73
C GLN A 141 9.25 -11.83 -5.85
N GLU A 142 9.17 -11.17 -7.02
CA GLU A 142 9.59 -9.78 -7.22
C GLU A 142 8.78 -8.81 -6.34
N ILE A 143 7.44 -8.98 -6.27
CA ILE A 143 6.56 -8.18 -5.43
C ILE A 143 6.92 -8.37 -3.95
N ILE A 144 7.06 -9.62 -3.49
CA ILE A 144 7.41 -9.91 -2.10
C ILE A 144 8.78 -9.31 -1.76
N LYS A 145 9.78 -9.44 -2.63
CA LYS A 145 11.09 -8.80 -2.45
C LYS A 145 10.97 -7.29 -2.31
N ALA A 146 10.15 -6.65 -3.13
CA ALA A 146 9.97 -5.19 -3.08
C ALA A 146 9.33 -4.73 -1.76
N LEU A 147 8.44 -5.54 -1.17
CA LEU A 147 7.82 -5.25 0.12
C LEU A 147 8.70 -5.68 1.31
N SER A 148 9.57 -6.66 1.14
CA SER A 148 10.34 -7.27 2.23
C SER A 148 11.72 -6.67 2.44
N LEU A 149 12.39 -6.22 1.37
CA LEU A 149 13.80 -5.86 1.40
C LEU A 149 13.99 -4.35 1.22
N SER A 150 14.79 -3.77 2.10
CA SER A 150 15.24 -2.39 1.94
C SER A 150 16.27 -2.29 0.81
N ARG A 151 16.08 -1.34 -0.11
CA ARG A 151 17.02 -1.04 -1.21
C ARG A 151 18.03 0.05 -0.87
N SER A 152 18.47 0.14 0.38
CA SER A 152 19.53 1.10 0.72
C SER A 152 20.87 0.65 0.13
N LYS A 153 21.62 1.58 -0.48
CA LYS A 153 22.98 1.34 -1.02
C LYS A 153 23.95 0.79 0.03
N LYS A 154 23.67 0.99 1.33
CA LYS A 154 24.58 0.59 2.43
C LYS A 154 24.15 -0.67 3.18
N TYR A 155 22.88 -0.99 3.22
CA TYR A 155 22.35 -2.13 3.97
C TYR A 155 21.18 -2.77 3.22
N CYS A 156 21.35 -4.04 2.84
CA CYS A 156 20.24 -4.86 2.36
C CYS A 156 19.73 -5.66 3.57
N GLY A 157 18.58 -5.30 4.08
CA GLY A 157 17.96 -5.96 5.24
C GLY A 157 16.45 -6.06 5.08
N ARG A 158 15.83 -6.97 5.83
CA ARG A 158 14.37 -7.08 5.86
C ARG A 158 13.75 -5.85 6.49
N ILE A 159 12.69 -5.37 5.87
CA ILE A 159 11.86 -4.29 6.41
C ILE A 159 11.08 -4.85 7.59
N SER A 160 11.17 -4.18 8.75
CA SER A 160 10.35 -4.50 9.91
C SER A 160 9.07 -3.68 9.91
N TYR A 161 7.94 -4.36 9.92
CA TYR A 161 6.61 -3.74 10.01
C TYR A 161 6.14 -3.53 11.46
N ALA A 162 6.87 -4.04 12.44
CA ALA A 162 6.54 -3.91 13.87
C ALA A 162 6.48 -2.45 14.35
N ASN A 163 7.33 -1.59 13.75
CA ASN A 163 7.39 -0.16 14.10
C ASN A 163 6.50 0.72 13.21
N LEU A 164 5.75 0.13 12.28
CA LEU A 164 4.84 0.88 11.42
C LEU A 164 3.60 1.28 12.23
N GLY A 165 3.40 2.57 12.46
CA GLY A 165 2.18 3.08 13.10
C GLY A 165 0.98 3.09 12.13
N VAL A 166 -0.23 3.12 12.67
CA VAL A 166 -1.48 3.22 11.86
C VAL A 166 -1.46 4.47 10.97
N ASN A 167 -0.99 5.60 11.51
CA ASN A 167 -0.85 6.85 10.76
C ASN A 167 0.15 6.73 9.60
N GLN A 168 1.25 6.00 9.82
CA GLN A 168 2.25 5.76 8.78
C GLN A 168 1.69 4.85 7.67
N LEU A 169 0.92 3.82 8.05
CA LEU A 169 0.23 2.96 7.08
C LEU A 169 -0.77 3.78 6.24
N GLY A 170 -1.52 4.68 6.86
CA GLY A 170 -2.39 5.62 6.18
C GLY A 170 -1.64 6.54 5.22
N SER A 171 -0.49 7.09 5.63
CA SER A 171 0.35 7.95 4.77
C SER A 171 0.90 7.18 3.55
N VAL A 172 1.27 5.92 3.72
CA VAL A 172 1.68 5.05 2.59
C VAL A 172 0.51 4.87 1.63
N TYR A 173 -0.69 4.62 2.15
CA TYR A 173 -1.91 4.51 1.35
C TYR A 173 -2.14 5.75 0.48
N GLU A 174 -2.18 6.93 1.08
CA GLU A 174 -2.39 8.18 0.34
C GLU A 174 -1.27 8.46 -0.66
N SER A 175 -0.02 8.20 -0.27
CA SER A 175 1.11 8.39 -1.16
C SER A 175 0.96 7.54 -2.44
N LEU A 176 0.51 6.30 -2.30
CA LEU A 176 0.30 5.40 -3.44
C LEU A 176 -0.90 5.84 -4.30
N LEU A 177 -1.95 6.41 -3.71
CA LEU A 177 -3.09 6.95 -4.47
C LEU A 177 -2.72 8.13 -5.35
N ALA A 178 -1.72 8.92 -4.95
CA ALA A 178 -1.28 10.08 -5.72
C ALA A 178 -0.50 9.71 -7.00
N TYR A 179 -0.13 8.44 -7.17
CA TYR A 179 0.53 7.96 -8.39
C TYR A 179 -0.49 7.68 -9.49
N ARG A 180 -0.06 7.93 -10.73
CA ARG A 180 -0.82 7.62 -11.94
C ARG A 180 -0.03 6.69 -12.84
N GLY A 181 -0.75 5.73 -13.43
CA GLY A 181 -0.19 4.79 -14.39
C GLY A 181 -0.73 5.07 -15.80
N PHE A 182 0.12 4.99 -16.81
CA PHE A 182 -0.26 5.09 -18.21
C PHE A 182 0.76 4.41 -19.12
N TYR A 183 0.36 4.07 -20.33
CA TYR A 183 1.30 3.63 -21.35
C TYR A 183 1.81 4.82 -22.16
N ALA A 184 3.12 4.87 -22.34
CA ALA A 184 3.77 5.91 -23.13
C ALA A 184 3.30 5.86 -24.59
N GLU A 185 2.64 6.90 -25.08
CA GLU A 185 2.16 7.00 -26.47
C GLU A 185 3.27 7.32 -27.46
N GLU A 186 4.34 7.94 -26.94
CA GLU A 186 5.57 8.30 -27.66
C GLU A 186 6.77 8.10 -26.74
N ASP A 187 7.99 8.32 -27.23
CA ASP A 187 9.18 8.28 -26.39
C ASP A 187 9.23 9.50 -25.47
N TYR A 188 9.39 9.28 -24.17
CA TYR A 188 9.54 10.35 -23.18
C TYR A 188 10.93 10.33 -22.54
N ILE A 189 11.35 11.50 -22.06
CA ILE A 189 12.46 11.66 -21.13
C ILE A 189 11.97 12.28 -19.83
N GLU A 190 12.72 12.05 -18.78
CA GLU A 190 12.47 12.64 -17.48
C GLU A 190 13.30 13.90 -17.30
N VAL A 191 12.67 14.98 -16.87
CA VAL A 191 13.30 16.27 -16.62
C VAL A 191 12.91 16.81 -15.25
N CYS A 192 13.78 17.63 -14.66
CA CYS A 192 13.51 18.33 -13.41
C CYS A 192 13.52 19.85 -13.65
N LYS A 193 12.92 20.59 -12.75
CA LYS A 193 12.93 22.05 -12.80
C LYS A 193 14.25 22.58 -12.21
N ALA A 194 14.93 23.46 -12.95
CA ALA A 194 16.15 24.15 -12.51
C ALA A 194 17.29 23.23 -12.00
N GLY A 195 17.32 21.95 -12.43
CA GLY A 195 18.34 20.99 -11.99
C GLY A 195 18.17 20.50 -10.55
N ALA A 196 16.98 20.63 -9.97
CA ALA A 196 16.63 20.18 -8.61
C ALA A 196 15.64 18.99 -8.68
N PRO A 197 16.13 17.75 -8.86
CA PRO A 197 15.25 16.56 -8.95
C PRO A 197 14.49 16.27 -7.65
N GLU A 198 14.97 16.74 -6.52
CA GLU A 198 14.31 16.63 -5.22
C GLU A 198 12.99 17.40 -5.13
N ASP A 199 12.83 18.46 -5.92
CA ASP A 199 11.60 19.25 -6.02
C ASP A 199 10.54 18.59 -6.92
N GLY A 200 10.91 17.48 -7.56
CA GLY A 200 10.05 16.69 -8.42
C GLY A 200 10.49 16.71 -9.88
N THR A 201 10.11 15.65 -10.57
CA THR A 201 10.42 15.44 -11.99
C THR A 201 9.13 15.34 -12.80
N TYR A 202 9.22 15.63 -14.10
CA TYR A 202 8.09 15.50 -15.03
C TYR A 202 8.54 14.93 -16.36
N LEU A 203 7.61 14.38 -17.13
CA LEU A 203 7.89 13.80 -18.43
C LEU A 203 7.65 14.80 -19.54
N VAL A 204 8.54 14.77 -20.50
CA VAL A 204 8.40 15.52 -21.77
C VAL A 204 8.68 14.59 -22.96
N PRO A 205 8.04 14.83 -24.11
CA PRO A 205 8.39 14.10 -25.33
C PRO A 205 9.87 14.20 -25.64
N TYR A 206 10.48 13.08 -26.04
CA TYR A 206 11.91 13.04 -26.40
C TYR A 206 12.27 14.08 -27.48
N THR A 207 11.33 14.36 -28.37
CA THR A 207 11.48 15.36 -29.43
C THR A 207 11.70 16.78 -28.90
N ARG A 208 11.35 17.04 -27.63
CA ARG A 208 11.55 18.34 -26.96
C ARG A 208 12.80 18.38 -26.09
N MET A 209 13.62 17.35 -26.08
CA MET A 209 14.83 17.28 -25.25
C MET A 209 15.75 18.51 -25.45
N GLY A 210 15.92 18.99 -26.69
CA GLY A 210 16.76 20.16 -27.00
C GLY A 210 16.26 21.49 -26.41
N ALA A 211 15.08 21.54 -25.80
CA ALA A 211 14.54 22.73 -25.13
C ALA A 211 14.95 22.82 -23.64
N PHE A 212 15.66 21.82 -23.12
CA PHE A 212 16.06 21.72 -21.72
C PHE A 212 17.58 21.73 -21.61
N ASP A 213 18.09 22.35 -20.55
CA ASP A 213 19.51 22.28 -20.22
C ASP A 213 19.87 20.85 -19.78
N ILE A 214 21.12 20.45 -20.03
CA ILE A 214 21.65 19.13 -19.62
C ILE A 214 21.42 18.86 -18.13
N LYS A 215 21.48 19.90 -17.31
CA LYS A 215 21.25 19.79 -15.84
C LYS A 215 19.80 19.51 -15.47
N GLU A 216 18.87 19.80 -16.37
CA GLU A 216 17.45 19.57 -16.15
C GLU A 216 17.02 18.18 -16.63
N VAL A 217 17.81 17.52 -17.46
CA VAL A 217 17.54 16.16 -17.93
C VAL A 217 18.04 15.15 -16.91
N ILE A 218 17.16 14.25 -16.49
CA ILE A 218 17.53 13.17 -15.58
C ILE A 218 18.25 12.09 -16.37
N CYS A 219 19.50 11.84 -15.97
CA CYS A 219 20.35 10.83 -16.56
C CYS A 219 20.54 9.64 -15.62
N ASP A 220 20.78 8.48 -16.19
CA ASP A 220 21.16 7.28 -15.47
C ASP A 220 22.54 7.50 -14.81
N GLU A 221 22.66 7.15 -13.52
CA GLU A 221 23.87 7.40 -12.72
C GLU A 221 25.09 6.59 -13.21
N GLU A 222 24.86 5.44 -13.88
CA GLU A 222 25.94 4.54 -14.31
C GLU A 222 26.41 4.87 -15.73
N THR A 223 25.46 5.16 -16.63
CA THR A 223 25.73 5.39 -18.04
C THR A 223 25.91 6.87 -18.39
N GLY A 224 25.35 7.77 -17.58
CA GLY A 224 25.30 9.21 -17.88
C GLY A 224 24.33 9.58 -19.02
N GLU A 225 23.60 8.60 -19.57
CA GLU A 225 22.65 8.84 -20.65
C GLU A 225 21.27 9.25 -20.09
N PRO A 226 20.49 10.07 -20.83
CA PRO A 226 19.12 10.42 -20.45
C PRO A 226 18.25 9.18 -20.22
N ILE A 227 17.51 9.16 -19.12
CA ILE A 227 16.53 8.11 -18.86
C ILE A 227 15.40 8.24 -19.86
N LYS A 228 15.42 7.35 -20.85
CA LYS A 228 14.43 7.29 -21.90
C LYS A 228 13.35 6.25 -21.59
N LEU A 229 12.09 6.67 -21.70
CA LEU A 229 10.92 5.81 -21.60
C LEU A 229 10.35 5.59 -22.99
N PRO A 230 10.63 4.44 -23.65
CA PRO A 230 10.14 4.14 -24.99
C PRO A 230 8.63 4.09 -25.07
N ARG A 231 8.09 4.37 -26.24
CA ARG A 231 6.68 4.17 -26.57
C ARG A 231 6.23 2.77 -26.19
N GLY A 232 5.05 2.65 -25.55
CA GLY A 232 4.49 1.39 -25.04
C GLY A 232 5.01 0.96 -23.68
N THR A 233 5.92 1.71 -23.07
CA THR A 233 6.35 1.46 -21.68
C THR A 233 5.23 1.86 -20.72
N PHE A 234 4.92 1.01 -19.75
CA PHE A 234 4.05 1.38 -18.64
C PHE A 234 4.80 2.29 -17.67
N VAL A 235 4.29 3.49 -17.50
CA VAL A 235 4.85 4.51 -16.61
C VAL A 235 3.96 4.67 -15.40
N TYR A 236 4.53 4.55 -14.20
CA TYR A 236 3.83 4.76 -12.95
C TYR A 236 4.57 5.80 -12.12
N ARG A 237 3.97 6.96 -11.96
CA ARG A 237 4.64 8.07 -11.27
C ARG A 237 3.69 9.02 -10.58
N LEU A 238 4.27 9.79 -9.67
CA LEU A 238 3.55 10.83 -8.95
C LEU A 238 3.10 11.92 -9.92
N ASN A 239 1.83 12.27 -9.91
CA ASN A 239 1.34 13.41 -10.68
C ASN A 239 1.71 14.70 -9.95
N GLY A 240 2.59 15.52 -10.54
CA GLY A 240 3.25 16.64 -9.88
C GLY A 240 2.32 17.72 -9.27
N ARG A 241 1.04 17.81 -9.70
CA ARG A 241 0.05 18.73 -9.12
C ARG A 241 -0.84 18.09 -8.05
N ASP A 242 -0.97 16.78 -8.04
CA ASP A 242 -1.88 16.09 -7.09
C ASP A 242 -1.32 16.06 -5.68
N ARG A 243 0.01 16.07 -5.51
CA ARG A 243 0.61 16.21 -4.18
C ARG A 243 0.28 17.54 -3.50
N GLN A 244 0.12 18.62 -4.29
CA GLN A 244 -0.29 19.93 -3.77
C GLN A 244 -1.81 20.01 -3.55
N LYS A 245 -2.60 19.25 -4.33
CA LYS A 245 -4.07 19.21 -4.21
C LYS A 245 -4.56 18.29 -3.09
N SER A 246 -3.89 17.15 -2.89
CA SER A 246 -4.27 16.21 -1.82
C SER A 246 -3.87 16.71 -0.44
N ALA A 247 -2.96 17.70 -0.32
CA ALA A 247 -2.47 18.36 0.90
C ALA A 247 -2.98 17.75 2.24
N SER A 248 -3.18 16.43 2.22
CA SER A 248 -3.62 15.67 3.38
C SER A 248 -2.44 15.56 4.32
N TYR A 249 -2.45 16.35 5.36
CA TYR A 249 -1.46 16.27 6.42
C TYR A 249 -2.08 15.48 7.57
N TYR A 250 -1.47 14.35 7.92
CA TYR A 250 -1.85 13.65 9.14
C TYR A 250 -1.41 14.44 10.35
N THR A 251 -2.34 14.60 11.28
CA THR A 251 -2.01 15.23 12.56
C THR A 251 -1.02 14.33 13.31
N PRO A 252 0.12 14.86 13.76
CA PRO A 252 1.08 14.10 14.55
C PRO A 252 0.44 13.46 15.79
N GLU A 253 0.81 12.23 16.12
CA GLU A 253 0.25 11.44 17.22
C GLU A 253 0.28 12.18 18.56
N VAL A 254 1.33 12.97 18.83
CA VAL A 254 1.42 13.79 20.05
C VAL A 254 0.28 14.78 20.14
N LEU A 255 -0.15 15.35 19.00
CA LEU A 255 -1.26 16.31 18.97
C LEU A 255 -2.61 15.61 19.08
N THR A 256 -2.82 14.48 18.40
CA THR A 256 -4.07 13.73 18.50
C THR A 256 -4.27 13.26 19.92
N ARG A 257 -3.26 12.66 20.52
CA ARG A 257 -3.28 12.21 21.93
C ARG A 257 -3.57 13.37 22.90
N SER A 258 -2.91 14.51 22.73
CA SER A 258 -3.15 15.68 23.56
C SER A 258 -4.57 16.20 23.41
N THR A 259 -5.05 16.33 22.17
CA THR A 259 -6.41 16.81 21.89
C THR A 259 -7.46 15.90 22.51
N ILE A 260 -7.40 14.61 22.29
CA ILE A 260 -8.35 13.64 22.87
C ILE A 260 -8.31 13.68 24.40
N LYS A 261 -7.10 13.64 24.97
CA LYS A 261 -6.94 13.71 26.44
C LYS A 261 -7.67 14.91 27.04
N TYR A 262 -7.54 16.09 26.46
CA TYR A 262 -8.16 17.30 27.04
C TYR A 262 -9.63 17.41 26.67
N THR A 263 -10.06 16.95 25.50
CA THR A 263 -11.47 16.97 25.09
C THR A 263 -12.31 16.03 25.95
N ILE A 264 -11.82 14.80 26.21
CA ILE A 264 -12.58 13.80 26.97
C ILE A 264 -12.41 14.00 28.48
N LYS A 265 -11.35 14.67 28.92
CA LYS A 265 -11.05 14.84 30.35
C LYS A 265 -12.23 15.39 31.15
N ALA A 266 -12.92 16.40 30.64
CA ALA A 266 -14.05 17.01 31.34
C ALA A 266 -15.15 15.99 31.60
N ILE A 267 -15.44 15.10 30.64
CA ILE A 267 -16.47 14.06 30.75
C ILE A 267 -16.01 12.97 31.73
N VAL A 268 -14.73 12.59 31.66
CA VAL A 268 -14.16 11.60 32.60
C VAL A 268 -14.16 12.15 34.03
N ASP A 269 -13.87 13.42 34.21
CA ASP A 269 -13.92 14.07 35.54
C ASP A 269 -15.36 14.10 36.09
N GLU A 270 -16.39 14.32 35.25
CA GLU A 270 -17.80 14.21 35.66
C GLU A 270 -18.17 12.79 36.15
N VAL A 271 -17.61 11.75 35.53
CA VAL A 271 -17.80 10.35 35.97
C VAL A 271 -17.09 10.12 37.32
N ARG A 272 -15.87 10.63 37.47
CA ARG A 272 -15.10 10.52 38.73
C ARG A 272 -15.79 11.24 39.87
N ASP A 273 -16.40 12.39 39.61
CA ASP A 273 -17.18 13.17 40.57
C ASP A 273 -18.55 12.55 40.87
N GLY A 274 -18.93 11.44 40.24
CA GLY A 274 -20.21 10.77 40.43
C GLY A 274 -21.40 11.49 39.78
N LYS A 275 -21.14 12.50 38.92
CA LYS A 275 -22.17 13.25 38.18
C LYS A 275 -22.73 12.46 37.00
N LYS A 276 -21.93 11.53 36.46
CA LYS A 276 -22.29 10.62 35.37
C LYS A 276 -21.91 9.18 35.70
N LYS A 277 -22.64 8.22 35.15
CA LYS A 277 -22.31 6.80 35.28
C LYS A 277 -21.26 6.41 34.24
N PRO A 278 -20.33 5.47 34.54
CA PRO A 278 -19.35 4.99 33.57
C PRO A 278 -19.98 4.46 32.27
N ALA A 279 -21.16 3.85 32.34
CA ALA A 279 -21.87 3.34 31.16
C ALA A 279 -22.29 4.46 30.18
N GLU A 280 -22.50 5.68 30.64
CA GLU A 280 -22.87 6.83 29.80
C GLU A 280 -21.71 7.25 28.87
N LEU A 281 -20.47 6.84 29.17
CA LEU A 281 -19.34 7.06 28.26
C LEU A 281 -19.47 6.27 26.95
N LEU A 282 -20.17 5.13 26.99
CA LEU A 282 -20.41 4.29 25.79
C LEU A 282 -21.49 4.88 24.87
N ASP A 283 -22.31 5.80 25.40
CA ASP A 283 -23.36 6.47 24.64
C ASP A 283 -22.87 7.78 23.98
N LEU A 284 -21.60 8.13 24.15
CA LEU A 284 -21.03 9.32 23.55
C LEU A 284 -21.06 9.22 22.02
N LYS A 285 -21.58 10.27 21.39
CA LYS A 285 -21.54 10.43 19.94
C LYS A 285 -20.33 11.29 19.59
N ILE A 286 -19.34 10.67 18.97
CA ILE A 286 -18.12 11.34 18.52
C ILE A 286 -18.17 11.50 17.01
N LEU A 287 -17.94 12.72 16.53
CA LEU A 287 -17.86 13.02 15.11
C LEU A 287 -16.45 13.49 14.76
N GLU A 288 -15.79 12.78 13.87
CA GLU A 288 -14.54 13.17 13.25
C GLU A 288 -14.80 13.49 11.77
N PRO A 289 -14.92 14.77 11.38
CA PRO A 289 -15.25 15.18 10.02
C PRO A 289 -14.10 15.01 9.03
N ALA A 290 -12.87 14.87 9.53
CA ALA A 290 -11.65 14.73 8.72
C ALA A 290 -10.86 13.50 9.16
N VAL A 291 -11.52 12.35 9.14
CA VAL A 291 -11.05 11.10 9.77
C VAL A 291 -9.65 10.64 9.31
N GLY A 292 -9.26 10.91 8.06
CA GLY A 292 -7.97 10.48 7.53
C GLY A 292 -7.70 9.00 7.81
N ALA A 293 -6.58 8.69 8.48
CA ALA A 293 -6.23 7.36 8.95
C ALA A 293 -6.85 7.02 10.32
N ALA A 294 -7.92 7.70 10.73
CA ALA A 294 -8.59 7.51 12.01
C ALA A 294 -7.71 7.80 13.25
N ALA A 295 -6.73 8.67 13.13
CA ALA A 295 -5.77 8.95 14.20
C ALA A 295 -6.44 9.39 15.50
N PHE A 296 -7.47 10.25 15.42
CA PHE A 296 -8.24 10.68 16.59
C PHE A 296 -9.14 9.58 17.14
N LEU A 297 -9.67 8.69 16.30
CA LEU A 297 -10.56 7.61 16.74
C LEU A 297 -9.80 6.45 17.41
N ASN A 298 -8.49 6.34 17.16
CA ASN A 298 -7.63 5.30 17.73
C ASN A 298 -7.07 5.67 19.11
N GLU A 299 -7.12 6.93 19.51
CA GLU A 299 -6.69 7.41 20.83
C GLU A 299 -7.83 7.34 21.87
#